data_40840cd2bb15ffaf8332fb32bd77d9f8
#
_entry.id   40840cd2bb15ffaf8332fb32bd77d9f8
#
_cell.length_a   1.000
_cell.length_b   1.000
_cell.length_c   1.000
_cell.angle_alpha   90.00
_cell.angle_beta   90.00
_cell.angle_gamma   90.00
#
_symmetry.space_group_name_H-M   'P 1'
#
loop_
_entity.id
_entity.type
_entity.pdbx_description
1 polymer ?
#
loop_
_entity_poly.entity_id
_entity_poly.type
_entity_poly.pdbx_seq_one_letter_code
_entity_poly.pdbx_strand_id
1 'polypeptide(L)'
;LSAIMSIAPYRLGLTATPERNDDGEDVLYRLLGPMCYRQDIDQMKGDVLAPYVTLRVELELDEDEAIAYEENREVYKDFLRDNGINFGSGDGWAKFMIMVASRPNGKEAFKAYMEQRRIARSGRAKLREIWSIFKRHKGGRIIVFTADNATAYEIGKTFFLPVLTHHTKPPERKEMLTLFRSGEYPILVTSKVL
;
A
#
# COMPACT_ATOMS: atom_id res chain seq x y z
N LEU A 1 -0.45 15.70 20.24
CA LEU A 1 0.42 16.54 19.38
C LEU A 1 0.09 18.02 19.50
N SER A 2 -1.19 18.43 19.39
CA SER A 2 -1.57 19.86 19.45
C SER A 2 -1.21 20.56 20.77
N ALA A 3 -1.33 19.89 21.92
CA ALA A 3 -1.00 20.45 23.22
C ALA A 3 0.51 20.69 23.41
N ILE A 4 1.34 19.79 22.88
CA ILE A 4 2.81 19.94 22.93
C ILE A 4 3.27 21.04 21.97
N MET A 5 2.66 21.13 20.80
CA MET A 5 2.96 22.14 19.78
C MET A 5 2.60 23.56 20.19
N SER A 6 1.60 23.76 21.08
CA SER A 6 1.18 25.08 21.52
C SER A 6 2.22 25.80 22.39
N ILE A 7 3.15 25.07 23.03
CA ILE A 7 4.17 25.61 23.94
C ILE A 7 5.43 26.04 23.18
N ALA A 8 5.70 25.45 21.99
CA ALA A 8 6.92 25.75 21.25
C ALA A 8 6.80 27.09 20.49
N PRO A 9 7.71 28.07 20.73
CA PRO A 9 7.68 29.37 20.06
C PRO A 9 8.04 29.28 18.57
N TYR A 10 8.88 28.29 18.21
CA TYR A 10 9.26 28.01 16.82
C TYR A 10 8.85 26.60 16.44
N ARG A 11 8.30 26.45 15.23
CA ARG A 11 7.76 25.18 14.75
C ARG A 11 8.16 24.98 13.30
N LEU A 12 8.62 23.77 12.97
CA LEU A 12 8.96 23.37 11.62
C LEU A 12 8.29 22.02 11.33
N GLY A 13 7.54 21.96 10.23
CA GLY A 13 6.99 20.73 9.68
C GLY A 13 7.71 20.35 8.38
N LEU A 14 8.14 19.10 8.27
CA LEU A 14 8.71 18.52 7.07
C LEU A 14 7.84 17.33 6.64
N THR A 15 7.37 17.37 5.41
CA THR A 15 6.55 16.29 4.83
C THR A 15 6.78 16.21 3.33
N ALA A 16 6.75 15.00 2.78
CA ALA A 16 6.75 14.77 1.33
C ALA A 16 5.33 14.87 0.73
N THR A 17 4.29 14.76 1.56
CA THR A 17 2.89 14.75 1.14
C THR A 17 2.08 15.62 2.10
N PRO A 18 2.06 16.96 1.90
CA PRO A 18 1.28 17.86 2.73
C PRO A 18 -0.23 17.66 2.57
N GLU A 19 -0.66 17.20 1.39
CA GLU A 19 -2.05 16.95 1.05
C GLU A 19 -2.61 15.77 1.88
N ARG A 20 -3.74 15.98 2.53
CA ARG A 20 -4.41 15.00 3.39
C ARG A 20 -5.80 14.69 2.87
N ASN A 21 -6.20 13.44 2.94
CA ASN A 21 -7.55 12.99 2.54
C ASN A 21 -8.63 13.25 3.61
N ASP A 22 -8.26 13.86 4.76
CA ASP A 22 -9.12 14.05 5.93
C ASP A 22 -9.40 15.53 6.25
N ASP A 23 -9.21 16.43 5.28
CA ASP A 23 -9.34 17.89 5.42
C ASP A 23 -8.53 18.49 6.61
N GLY A 24 -7.53 17.74 7.09
CA GLY A 24 -6.69 18.12 8.21
C GLY A 24 -5.60 19.15 7.88
N GLU A 25 -5.53 19.62 6.65
CA GLU A 25 -4.54 20.61 6.19
C GLU A 25 -4.67 21.94 6.93
N ASP A 26 -5.88 22.43 7.11
CA ASP A 26 -6.15 23.68 7.84
C ASP A 26 -5.67 23.64 9.28
N VAL A 27 -5.77 22.48 9.94
CA VAL A 27 -5.26 22.27 11.29
C VAL A 27 -3.73 22.28 11.29
N LEU A 28 -3.13 21.69 10.26
CA LEU A 28 -1.67 21.66 10.10
C LEU A 28 -1.12 23.09 9.93
N TYR A 29 -1.71 23.87 9.02
CA TYR A 29 -1.30 25.25 8.75
C TYR A 29 -1.53 26.18 9.96
N ARG A 30 -2.59 25.98 10.74
CA ARG A 30 -2.81 26.70 11.98
C ARG A 30 -1.76 26.40 13.05
N LEU A 31 -1.27 25.15 13.11
CA LEU A 31 -0.30 24.72 14.12
C LEU A 31 1.14 25.06 13.73
N LEU A 32 1.49 24.99 12.46
CA LEU A 32 2.86 25.14 11.99
C LEU A 32 3.12 26.46 11.26
N GLY A 33 2.06 27.10 10.72
CA GLY A 33 2.18 28.23 9.84
C GLY A 33 2.04 27.84 8.36
N PRO A 34 2.07 28.82 7.44
CA PRO A 34 1.93 28.57 6.01
C PRO A 34 3.14 27.80 5.47
N MET A 35 2.93 27.12 4.33
CA MET A 35 4.03 26.47 3.61
C MET A 35 5.04 27.53 3.13
N CYS A 36 6.27 27.45 3.62
CA CYS A 36 7.33 28.39 3.28
C CYS A 36 8.27 27.87 2.18
N TYR A 37 8.28 26.58 1.92
CA TYR A 37 9.12 25.97 0.90
C TYR A 37 8.47 24.69 0.37
N ARG A 38 8.50 24.51 -0.96
CA ARG A 38 8.10 23.28 -1.67
C ARG A 38 9.11 23.00 -2.77
N GLN A 39 9.50 21.75 -2.87
CA GLN A 39 10.33 21.25 -3.95
C GLN A 39 9.74 19.95 -4.48
N ASP A 40 9.39 19.94 -5.76
CA ASP A 40 8.82 18.77 -6.41
C ASP A 40 9.94 17.78 -6.81
N ILE A 41 9.59 16.49 -6.82
CA ILE A 41 10.53 15.39 -7.13
C ILE A 41 11.17 15.57 -8.51
N ASP A 42 10.41 16.05 -9.48
CA ASP A 42 10.88 16.26 -10.85
C ASP A 42 11.99 17.33 -10.94
N GLN A 43 11.98 18.31 -10.05
CA GLN A 43 13.01 19.34 -9.97
C GLN A 43 14.33 18.84 -9.38
N MET A 44 14.30 17.72 -8.66
CA MET A 44 15.49 17.10 -8.03
C MET A 44 16.10 15.99 -8.89
N LYS A 45 15.45 15.62 -10.00
CA LYS A 45 15.91 14.55 -10.87
C LYS A 45 17.21 14.93 -11.58
N GLY A 46 18.24 14.13 -11.39
CA GLY A 46 19.55 14.33 -11.98
C GLY A 46 20.57 15.08 -11.12
N ASP A 47 20.09 15.93 -10.18
CA ASP A 47 20.98 16.66 -9.26
C ASP A 47 21.10 15.96 -7.90
N VAL A 48 19.96 15.78 -7.22
CA VAL A 48 19.88 15.18 -5.88
C VAL A 48 19.40 13.74 -5.97
N LEU A 49 18.44 13.46 -6.87
CA LEU A 49 17.92 12.13 -7.13
C LEU A 49 18.57 11.52 -8.36
N ALA A 50 18.93 10.23 -8.27
CA ALA A 50 19.39 9.48 -9.43
C ALA A 50 18.37 9.54 -10.58
N PRO A 51 18.81 9.54 -11.84
CA PRO A 51 17.90 9.44 -12.97
C PRO A 51 17.04 8.19 -12.87
N TYR A 52 15.74 8.32 -13.07
CA TYR A 52 14.81 7.20 -13.05
C TYR A 52 13.84 7.26 -14.23
N VAL A 53 13.29 6.11 -14.58
CA VAL A 53 12.23 5.96 -15.57
C VAL A 53 11.07 5.28 -14.91
N THR A 54 9.86 5.83 -15.08
CA THR A 54 8.62 5.22 -14.61
C THR A 54 7.94 4.50 -15.75
N LEU A 55 7.66 3.20 -15.57
CA LEU A 55 6.90 2.38 -16.50
C LEU A 55 5.62 1.92 -15.83
N ARG A 56 4.48 2.16 -16.48
CA ARG A 56 3.19 1.62 -16.08
C ARG A 56 2.89 0.41 -16.93
N VAL A 57 2.67 -0.74 -16.29
CA VAL A 57 2.26 -1.98 -16.94
C VAL A 57 0.82 -2.26 -16.57
N GLU A 58 -0.08 -2.28 -17.55
CA GLU A 58 -1.48 -2.65 -17.38
C GLU A 58 -1.63 -4.13 -17.72
N LEU A 59 -2.30 -4.86 -16.84
CA LEU A 59 -2.47 -6.31 -16.95
C LEU A 59 -3.94 -6.64 -16.75
N GLU A 60 -4.45 -7.51 -17.59
CA GLU A 60 -5.79 -8.08 -17.45
C GLU A 60 -5.73 -9.31 -16.54
N LEU A 61 -6.82 -9.57 -15.83
CA LEU A 61 -6.99 -10.81 -15.08
C LEU A 61 -7.20 -11.97 -16.05
N ASP A 62 -6.78 -13.17 -15.66
CA ASP A 62 -7.15 -14.37 -16.38
C ASP A 62 -8.68 -14.55 -16.32
N GLU A 63 -9.27 -15.22 -17.31
CA GLU A 63 -10.72 -15.31 -17.46
C GLU A 63 -11.44 -15.84 -16.21
N ASP A 64 -10.93 -16.91 -15.61
CA ASP A 64 -11.46 -17.48 -14.37
C ASP A 64 -11.28 -16.55 -13.16
N GLU A 65 -10.18 -15.79 -13.09
CA GLU A 65 -9.97 -14.79 -12.04
C GLU A 65 -10.89 -13.57 -12.23
N ALA A 66 -11.17 -13.17 -13.48
CA ALA A 66 -12.10 -12.09 -13.79
C ALA A 66 -13.53 -12.46 -13.37
N ILE A 67 -13.97 -13.69 -13.65
CA ILE A 67 -15.27 -14.21 -13.20
C ILE A 67 -15.34 -14.21 -11.67
N ALA A 68 -14.36 -14.82 -11.01
CA ALA A 68 -14.31 -14.87 -9.55
C ALA A 68 -14.24 -13.46 -8.92
N TYR A 69 -13.57 -12.52 -9.55
CA TYR A 69 -13.50 -11.13 -9.11
C TYR A 69 -14.88 -10.47 -9.12
N GLU A 70 -15.63 -10.60 -10.23
CA GLU A 70 -16.97 -10.00 -10.34
C GLU A 70 -17.98 -10.69 -9.42
N GLU A 71 -17.99 -12.03 -9.31
CA GLU A 71 -18.84 -12.75 -8.37
C GLU A 71 -18.64 -12.26 -6.92
N ASN A 72 -17.41 -12.21 -6.46
CA ASN A 72 -17.10 -11.71 -5.11
C ASN A 72 -17.45 -10.21 -4.96
N ARG A 73 -17.27 -9.43 -6.02
CA ARG A 73 -17.63 -8.01 -6.03
C ARG A 73 -19.13 -7.79 -5.90
N GLU A 74 -19.95 -8.59 -6.57
CA GLU A 74 -21.39 -8.53 -6.45
C GLU A 74 -21.84 -8.87 -5.02
N VAL A 75 -21.37 -9.97 -4.46
CA VAL A 75 -21.73 -10.40 -3.09
C VAL A 75 -21.51 -9.29 -2.05
N TYR A 76 -20.34 -8.66 -2.01
CA TYR A 76 -20.12 -7.62 -1.01
C TYR A 76 -20.83 -6.31 -1.36
N LYS A 77 -20.98 -5.96 -2.64
CA LYS A 77 -21.71 -4.75 -3.06
C LYS A 77 -23.20 -4.84 -2.73
N ASP A 78 -23.80 -6.00 -2.92
CA ASP A 78 -25.18 -6.25 -2.53
C ASP A 78 -25.34 -6.07 -1.02
N PHE A 79 -24.42 -6.64 -0.24
CA PHE A 79 -24.41 -6.42 1.21
C PHE A 79 -24.27 -4.93 1.58
N LEU A 80 -23.41 -4.16 0.89
CA LEU A 80 -23.29 -2.71 1.12
C LEU A 80 -24.60 -1.99 0.82
N ARG A 81 -25.24 -2.31 -0.30
CA ARG A 81 -26.50 -1.71 -0.74
C ARG A 81 -27.62 -2.02 0.22
N ASP A 82 -27.78 -3.28 0.62
CA ASP A 82 -28.84 -3.75 1.53
C ASP A 82 -28.74 -3.14 2.94
N ASN A 83 -27.53 -2.76 3.36
CA ASN A 83 -27.29 -2.14 4.66
C ASN A 83 -27.03 -0.62 4.59
N GLY A 84 -27.21 0.01 3.43
CA GLY A 84 -27.05 1.46 3.26
C GLY A 84 -25.61 1.96 3.54
N ILE A 85 -24.59 1.15 3.22
CA ILE A 85 -23.19 1.47 3.50
C ILE A 85 -22.53 2.13 2.28
N ASN A 86 -21.89 3.27 2.49
CA ASN A 86 -21.10 3.95 1.47
C ASN A 86 -19.63 4.05 1.92
N PHE A 87 -18.73 3.41 1.19
CA PHE A 87 -17.28 3.51 1.46
C PHE A 87 -16.67 4.89 1.15
N GLY A 88 -17.37 5.75 0.42
CA GLY A 88 -16.98 7.14 0.20
C GLY A 88 -17.24 8.05 1.41
N SER A 89 -18.02 7.61 2.40
CA SER A 89 -18.19 8.36 3.65
C SER A 89 -17.06 8.05 4.63
N GLY A 90 -16.67 9.02 5.46
CA GLY A 90 -15.58 8.85 6.45
C GLY A 90 -15.80 7.72 7.46
N ASP A 91 -17.05 7.31 7.67
CA ASP A 91 -17.46 6.23 8.58
C ASP A 91 -17.85 4.91 7.87
N GLY A 92 -17.80 4.88 6.53
CA GLY A 92 -18.27 3.75 5.73
C GLY A 92 -17.63 2.42 6.10
N TRP A 93 -16.32 2.41 6.33
CA TRP A 93 -15.60 1.21 6.77
C TRP A 93 -16.02 0.75 8.16
N ALA A 94 -16.16 1.66 9.11
CA ALA A 94 -16.61 1.32 10.47
C ALA A 94 -18.02 0.72 10.46
N LYS A 95 -18.95 1.31 9.70
CA LYS A 95 -20.31 0.77 9.48
C LYS A 95 -20.26 -0.62 8.86
N PHE A 96 -19.42 -0.83 7.83
CA PHE A 96 -19.27 -2.14 7.23
C PHE A 96 -18.83 -3.19 8.26
N MET A 97 -17.82 -2.92 9.08
CA MET A 97 -17.34 -3.84 10.10
C MET A 97 -18.41 -4.16 11.16
N ILE A 98 -19.19 -3.17 11.58
CA ILE A 98 -20.31 -3.37 12.51
C ILE A 98 -21.38 -4.29 11.89
N MET A 99 -21.76 -4.05 10.63
CA MET A 99 -22.76 -4.86 9.94
C MET A 99 -22.26 -6.27 9.65
N VAL A 100 -21.00 -6.44 9.29
CA VAL A 100 -20.33 -7.75 9.15
C VAL A 100 -20.46 -8.58 10.43
N ALA A 101 -20.27 -7.96 11.59
CA ALA A 101 -20.37 -8.65 12.88
C ALA A 101 -21.80 -8.98 13.31
N SER A 102 -22.79 -8.18 12.87
CA SER A 102 -24.17 -8.25 13.36
C SER A 102 -25.15 -8.94 12.41
N ARG A 103 -24.84 -9.09 11.13
CA ARG A 103 -25.75 -9.67 10.12
C ARG A 103 -25.38 -11.10 9.76
N PRO A 104 -26.37 -11.97 9.47
CA PRO A 104 -26.11 -13.39 9.14
C PRO A 104 -25.18 -13.59 7.94
N ASN A 105 -25.33 -12.78 6.89
CA ASN A 105 -24.50 -12.81 5.66
C ASN A 105 -23.25 -11.93 5.75
N GLY A 106 -22.97 -11.30 6.89
CA GLY A 106 -21.84 -10.39 7.06
C GLY A 106 -20.49 -11.06 6.85
N LYS A 107 -20.29 -12.27 7.39
CA LYS A 107 -19.05 -13.03 7.22
C LYS A 107 -18.78 -13.37 5.77
N GLU A 108 -19.82 -13.71 5.01
CA GLU A 108 -19.75 -14.01 3.58
C GLU A 108 -19.36 -12.76 2.78
N ALA A 109 -20.02 -11.64 3.04
CA ALA A 109 -19.70 -10.35 2.43
C ALA A 109 -18.25 -9.89 2.72
N PHE A 110 -17.78 -10.10 3.95
CA PHE A 110 -16.39 -9.79 4.30
C PHE A 110 -15.40 -10.69 3.57
N LYS A 111 -15.66 -12.00 3.50
CA LYS A 111 -14.84 -12.95 2.76
C LYS A 111 -14.78 -12.57 1.28
N ALA A 112 -15.91 -12.26 0.67
CA ALA A 112 -16.01 -11.82 -0.71
C ALA A 112 -15.23 -10.52 -0.96
N TYR A 113 -15.37 -9.53 -0.08
CA TYR A 113 -14.57 -8.30 -0.14
C TYR A 113 -13.06 -8.56 -0.10
N MET A 114 -12.62 -9.44 0.80
CA MET A 114 -11.19 -9.78 0.92
C MET A 114 -10.69 -10.55 -0.29
N GLU A 115 -11.48 -11.50 -0.82
CA GLU A 115 -11.11 -12.31 -1.98
C GLU A 115 -11.02 -11.45 -3.25
N GLN A 116 -12.01 -10.60 -3.50
CA GLN A 116 -11.97 -9.65 -4.60
C GLN A 116 -10.69 -8.78 -4.57
N ARG A 117 -10.31 -8.29 -3.38
CA ARG A 117 -9.07 -7.50 -3.22
C ARG A 117 -7.81 -8.34 -3.43
N ARG A 118 -7.81 -9.61 -3.00
CA ARG A 118 -6.70 -10.52 -3.22
C ARG A 118 -6.47 -10.73 -4.72
N ILE A 119 -7.53 -11.07 -5.45
CA ILE A 119 -7.47 -11.27 -6.91
C ILE A 119 -6.93 -10.01 -7.60
N ALA A 120 -7.46 -8.83 -7.25
CA ALA A 120 -7.01 -7.57 -7.84
C ALA A 120 -5.54 -7.24 -7.55
N ARG A 121 -4.99 -7.66 -6.40
CA ARG A 121 -3.63 -7.30 -5.96
C ARG A 121 -2.56 -8.30 -6.37
N SER A 122 -2.88 -9.59 -6.35
CA SER A 122 -1.95 -10.68 -6.58
C SER A 122 -2.42 -11.70 -7.63
N GLY A 123 -3.26 -11.29 -8.57
CA GLY A 123 -3.70 -12.12 -9.68
C GLY A 123 -2.52 -12.71 -10.46
N ARG A 124 -2.73 -13.88 -11.06
CA ARG A 124 -1.69 -14.67 -11.76
C ARG A 124 -0.95 -13.89 -12.83
N ALA A 125 -1.65 -13.01 -13.56
CA ALA A 125 -1.02 -12.15 -14.56
C ALA A 125 0.05 -11.23 -13.94
N LYS A 126 -0.22 -10.67 -12.74
CA LYS A 126 0.76 -9.87 -11.99
C LYS A 126 1.95 -10.69 -11.52
N LEU A 127 1.73 -11.89 -11.03
CA LEU A 127 2.81 -12.77 -10.60
C LEU A 127 3.70 -13.18 -11.79
N ARG A 128 3.10 -13.46 -12.96
CA ARG A 128 3.86 -13.72 -14.19
C ARG A 128 4.70 -12.51 -14.63
N GLU A 129 4.14 -11.30 -14.55
CA GLU A 129 4.91 -10.10 -14.92
C GLU A 129 6.01 -9.78 -13.92
N ILE A 130 5.77 -9.94 -12.61
CA ILE A 130 6.82 -9.83 -11.59
C ILE A 130 7.98 -10.79 -11.91
N TRP A 131 7.69 -12.04 -12.27
CA TRP A 131 8.72 -12.98 -12.69
C TRP A 131 9.46 -12.55 -13.95
N SER A 132 8.74 -11.99 -14.93
CA SER A 132 9.32 -11.42 -16.15
C SER A 132 10.27 -10.26 -15.83
N ILE A 133 9.88 -9.37 -14.92
CA ILE A 133 10.71 -8.28 -14.43
C ILE A 133 11.98 -8.81 -13.74
N PHE A 134 11.86 -9.81 -12.86
CA PHE A 134 13.02 -10.42 -12.20
C PHE A 134 14.03 -11.01 -13.21
N LYS A 135 13.55 -11.69 -14.24
CA LYS A 135 14.40 -12.22 -15.31
C LYS A 135 15.08 -11.12 -16.12
N ARG A 136 14.35 -10.06 -16.45
CA ARG A 136 14.83 -8.93 -17.27
C ARG A 136 15.90 -8.11 -16.54
N HIS A 137 15.79 -8.02 -15.23
CA HIS A 137 16.71 -7.27 -14.37
C HIS A 137 17.64 -8.17 -13.55
N LYS A 138 17.96 -9.36 -14.06
CA LYS A 138 18.88 -10.30 -13.42
C LYS A 138 20.24 -9.63 -13.16
N GLY A 139 20.68 -9.69 -11.91
CA GLY A 139 21.92 -9.02 -11.46
C GLY A 139 21.74 -7.60 -10.91
N GLY A 140 20.54 -7.01 -11.08
CA GLY A 140 20.18 -5.77 -10.41
C GLY A 140 19.61 -5.99 -9.01
N ARG A 141 19.55 -4.90 -8.21
CA ARG A 141 18.85 -4.91 -6.93
C ARG A 141 17.41 -4.46 -7.15
N ILE A 142 16.43 -5.25 -6.70
CA ILE A 142 15.01 -5.01 -6.91
C ILE A 142 14.30 -4.91 -5.57
N ILE A 143 13.48 -3.88 -5.38
CA ILE A 143 12.55 -3.78 -4.26
C ILE A 143 11.14 -3.86 -4.82
N VAL A 144 10.34 -4.78 -4.28
CA VAL A 144 8.93 -4.93 -4.63
C VAL A 144 8.08 -4.32 -3.52
N PHE A 145 7.40 -3.23 -3.81
CA PHE A 145 6.46 -2.60 -2.90
C PHE A 145 5.04 -3.14 -3.13
N THR A 146 4.39 -3.54 -2.06
CA THR A 146 3.01 -4.04 -2.11
C THR A 146 2.05 -3.17 -1.30
N ALA A 147 0.77 -3.26 -1.63
CA ALA A 147 -0.28 -2.49 -0.96
C ALA A 147 -0.52 -2.95 0.50
N ASP A 148 -0.25 -4.21 0.81
CA ASP A 148 -0.45 -4.81 2.13
C ASP A 148 0.49 -6.01 2.39
N ASN A 149 0.50 -6.46 3.65
CA ASN A 149 1.34 -7.58 4.08
C ASN A 149 0.95 -8.91 3.44
N ALA A 150 -0.35 -9.15 3.22
CA ALA A 150 -0.82 -10.41 2.65
C ALA A 150 -0.24 -10.61 1.24
N THR A 151 -0.31 -9.57 0.40
CA THR A 151 0.31 -9.57 -0.93
C THR A 151 1.83 -9.70 -0.86
N ALA A 152 2.50 -9.05 0.12
CA ALA A 152 3.95 -9.18 0.30
C ALA A 152 4.34 -10.62 0.62
N TYR A 153 3.64 -11.26 1.56
CA TYR A 153 3.90 -12.66 1.93
C TYR A 153 3.57 -13.63 0.78
N GLU A 154 2.52 -13.38 0.01
CA GLU A 154 2.16 -14.19 -1.15
C GLU A 154 3.30 -14.18 -2.20
N ILE A 155 3.80 -12.99 -2.55
CA ILE A 155 4.93 -12.85 -3.47
C ILE A 155 6.20 -13.49 -2.88
N GLY A 156 6.50 -13.22 -1.62
CA GLY A 156 7.66 -13.80 -0.95
C GLY A 156 7.62 -15.32 -0.94
N LYS A 157 6.46 -15.93 -0.66
CA LYS A 157 6.25 -17.37 -0.70
C LYS A 157 6.37 -17.94 -2.12
N THR A 158 5.77 -17.27 -3.11
CA THR A 158 5.76 -17.73 -4.49
C THR A 158 7.16 -17.77 -5.10
N PHE A 159 7.99 -16.79 -4.77
CA PHE A 159 9.33 -16.65 -5.35
C PHE A 159 10.48 -16.94 -4.38
N PHE A 160 10.18 -17.40 -3.17
CA PHE A 160 11.17 -17.69 -2.09
C PHE A 160 12.03 -16.47 -1.77
N LEU A 161 11.41 -15.30 -1.61
CA LEU A 161 12.08 -14.03 -1.38
C LEU A 161 11.92 -13.55 0.06
N PRO A 162 12.91 -12.80 0.59
CA PRO A 162 12.80 -12.16 1.90
C PRO A 162 11.69 -11.10 1.88
N VAL A 163 10.88 -11.09 2.94
CA VAL A 163 9.74 -10.16 3.09
C VAL A 163 9.92 -9.31 4.33
N LEU A 164 9.91 -8.00 4.12
CA LEU A 164 10.03 -7.01 5.18
C LEU A 164 8.68 -6.30 5.39
N THR A 165 8.12 -6.44 6.59
CA THR A 165 6.85 -5.81 6.98
C THR A 165 6.97 -5.08 8.31
N HIS A 166 5.91 -4.43 8.77
CA HIS A 166 5.88 -3.83 10.10
C HIS A 166 5.99 -4.86 11.26
N HIS A 167 5.74 -6.15 10.98
CA HIS A 167 5.95 -7.24 11.95
C HIS A 167 7.40 -7.69 12.06
N THR A 168 8.26 -7.32 11.10
CA THR A 168 9.69 -7.67 11.12
C THR A 168 10.39 -6.93 12.27
N LYS A 169 11.03 -7.68 13.16
CA LYS A 169 11.74 -7.12 14.33
C LYS A 169 12.90 -6.21 13.91
N PRO A 170 13.23 -5.16 14.67
CA PRO A 170 14.28 -4.21 14.30
C PRO A 170 15.66 -4.84 13.99
N PRO A 171 16.16 -5.84 14.74
CA PRO A 171 17.43 -6.51 14.40
C PRO A 171 17.36 -7.24 13.05
N GLU A 172 16.31 -8.01 12.82
CA GLU A 172 16.07 -8.74 11.58
C GLU A 172 15.92 -7.79 10.39
N ARG A 173 15.21 -6.68 10.57
CA ARG A 173 15.09 -5.62 9.55
C ARG A 173 16.46 -5.07 9.16
N LYS A 174 17.31 -4.76 10.14
CA LYS A 174 18.66 -4.26 9.91
C LYS A 174 19.51 -5.26 9.12
N GLU A 175 19.43 -6.53 9.49
CA GLU A 175 20.12 -7.61 8.80
C GLU A 175 19.66 -7.74 7.34
N MET A 176 18.34 -7.86 7.10
CA MET A 176 17.78 -7.93 5.74
C MET A 176 18.19 -6.75 4.86
N LEU A 177 18.17 -5.53 5.39
CA LEU A 177 18.61 -4.35 4.67
C LEU A 177 20.12 -4.36 4.39
N THR A 178 20.92 -4.91 5.30
CA THR A 178 22.36 -5.06 5.09
C THR A 178 22.65 -6.08 3.98
N LEU A 179 22.00 -7.22 3.99
CA LEU A 179 22.09 -8.26 2.95
C LEU A 179 21.59 -7.76 1.58
N PHE A 180 20.55 -6.94 1.57
CA PHE A 180 20.08 -6.29 0.35
C PHE A 180 21.11 -5.27 -0.18
N ARG A 181 21.73 -4.47 0.69
CA ARG A 181 22.75 -3.49 0.30
C ARG A 181 24.04 -4.15 -0.19
N SER A 182 24.46 -5.27 0.38
CA SER A 182 25.60 -6.06 -0.09
C SER A 182 25.32 -6.77 -1.43
N GLY A 183 24.05 -6.97 -1.79
CA GLY A 183 23.62 -7.73 -2.96
C GLY A 183 23.48 -9.23 -2.72
N GLU A 184 23.70 -9.69 -1.50
CA GLU A 184 23.48 -11.10 -1.11
C GLU A 184 21.99 -11.47 -1.23
N TYR A 185 21.11 -10.53 -0.89
CA TYR A 185 19.68 -10.59 -1.23
C TYR A 185 19.40 -9.59 -2.38
N PRO A 186 19.41 -10.04 -3.64
CA PRO A 186 19.22 -9.13 -4.76
C PRO A 186 17.79 -8.60 -4.87
N ILE A 187 16.81 -9.31 -4.28
CA ILE A 187 15.40 -8.94 -4.33
C ILE A 187 14.84 -8.90 -2.91
N LEU A 188 14.12 -7.84 -2.59
CA LEU A 188 13.43 -7.64 -1.32
C LEU A 188 11.96 -7.28 -1.57
N VAL A 189 11.04 -7.94 -0.89
CA VAL A 189 9.61 -7.63 -0.93
C VAL A 189 9.22 -6.87 0.34
N THR A 190 8.44 -5.81 0.21
CA THR A 190 8.01 -5.01 1.37
C THR A 190 6.59 -4.47 1.21
N SER A 191 5.89 -4.26 2.33
CA SER A 191 4.62 -3.56 2.38
C SER A 191 4.77 -2.24 3.11
N LYS A 192 4.53 -1.11 2.44
CA LYS A 192 4.40 0.26 3.00
C LYS A 192 5.50 0.75 3.95
N VAL A 193 6.52 -0.05 4.27
CA VAL A 193 7.52 0.28 5.29
C VAL A 193 8.90 -0.13 4.78
N LEU A 194 9.74 0.85 4.60
CA LEU A 194 11.19 0.68 4.59
C LEU A 194 11.79 1.37 5.81
#